data_48635e6a240d4a977a8b256696528a08
#
_entry.id   48635e6a240d4a977a8b256696528a08
#
_cell.length_a   1.000
_cell.length_b   1.000
_cell.length_c   1.000
_cell.angle_alpha   90.00
_cell.angle_beta   90.00
_cell.angle_gamma   90.00
#
_symmetry.space_group_name_H-M   'P 1'
#
loop_
_entity.id
_entity.type
_entity.pdbx_description
1 polymer ?
#
loop_
_entity_poly.entity_id
_entity_poly.type
_entity_poly.pdbx_seq_one_letter_code
_entity_poly.pdbx_strand_id
1 'polypeptide(L)'
;MLVKLLKYDLKYMLKNMIIFYILTIFFSISTRILFAIDDSVILKIISQISVGCMFSMMASILINTLMRSWVRFRDSIYKDEAYLTHTLPVTKNDIYNSKLFQTLIFFVISFSVIVIGLFIAYYTKDRWILLKDFINNFTTSINFSTSFFIVSVLSILFLEIFNALQCGYLGLLL
;
A
#
# COMPACT_ATOMS: atom_id res chain seq x y z
N MET A 1 -21.95 -11.86 -11.82
CA MET A 1 -21.83 -10.46 -12.24
C MET A 1 -20.78 -9.69 -11.44
N LEU A 2 -20.75 -9.77 -10.12
CA LEU A 2 -19.76 -9.14 -9.23
C LEU A 2 -18.31 -9.31 -9.69
N VAL A 3 -17.89 -10.53 -10.06
CA VAL A 3 -16.50 -10.82 -10.48
C VAL A 3 -16.11 -10.06 -11.75
N LYS A 4 -17.04 -9.86 -12.69
CA LYS A 4 -16.78 -9.07 -13.92
C LYS A 4 -16.59 -7.58 -13.56
N LEU A 5 -17.45 -7.03 -12.72
CA LEU A 5 -17.36 -5.64 -12.24
C LEU A 5 -16.03 -5.41 -11.52
N LEU A 6 -15.68 -6.29 -10.60
CA LEU A 6 -14.43 -6.26 -9.84
C LEU A 6 -13.20 -6.32 -10.78
N LYS A 7 -13.23 -7.16 -11.81
CA LYS A 7 -12.15 -7.26 -12.80
C LYS A 7 -11.93 -5.96 -13.57
N TYR A 8 -13.00 -5.27 -14.00
CA TYR A 8 -12.89 -3.99 -14.71
C TYR A 8 -12.32 -2.89 -13.78
N ASP A 9 -12.82 -2.82 -12.57
CA ASP A 9 -12.35 -1.85 -11.59
C ASP A 9 -10.88 -2.09 -11.20
N LEU A 10 -10.47 -3.35 -11.04
CA LEU A 10 -9.09 -3.71 -10.80
C LEU A 10 -8.18 -3.28 -11.96
N LYS A 11 -8.59 -3.53 -13.19
CA LYS A 11 -7.81 -3.14 -14.37
C LYS A 11 -7.64 -1.62 -14.47
N TYR A 12 -8.69 -0.86 -14.17
CA TYR A 12 -8.64 0.60 -14.15
C TYR A 12 -7.66 1.13 -13.10
N MET A 13 -7.75 0.62 -11.88
CA MET A 13 -6.87 1.02 -10.78
C MET A 13 -5.41 0.64 -11.06
N LEU A 14 -5.14 -0.58 -11.55
CA LEU A 14 -3.79 -1.04 -11.91
C LEU A 14 -3.13 -0.12 -12.91
N LYS A 15 -3.82 0.27 -13.98
CA LYS A 15 -3.28 1.18 -15.00
C LYS A 15 -2.76 2.48 -14.41
N ASN A 16 -3.44 2.98 -13.40
CA ASN A 16 -3.10 4.25 -12.75
C ASN A 16 -2.03 4.11 -11.66
N MET A 17 -1.93 2.94 -11.01
CA MET A 17 -0.99 2.69 -9.90
C MET A 17 0.35 2.13 -10.36
N ILE A 18 0.42 1.53 -11.54
CA ILE A 18 1.62 0.84 -12.03
C ILE A 18 2.85 1.76 -12.07
N ILE A 19 2.67 3.05 -12.37
CA ILE A 19 3.75 4.04 -12.41
C ILE A 19 4.37 4.19 -11.02
N PHE A 20 3.57 4.30 -9.98
CA PHE A 20 4.06 4.43 -8.60
C PHE A 20 4.78 3.16 -8.14
N TYR A 21 4.29 1.98 -8.53
CA TYR A 21 4.93 0.71 -8.21
C TYR A 21 6.30 0.58 -8.89
N ILE A 22 6.40 0.93 -10.17
CA ILE A 22 7.66 0.92 -10.91
C ILE A 22 8.66 1.91 -10.31
N LEU A 23 8.24 3.13 -9.99
CA LEU A 23 9.11 4.15 -9.39
C LEU A 23 9.62 3.71 -8.02
N THR A 24 8.77 3.09 -7.20
CA THR A 24 9.20 2.58 -5.88
C THR A 24 10.26 1.50 -6.01
N ILE A 25 10.08 0.54 -6.92
CA ILE A 25 11.07 -0.51 -7.17
C ILE A 25 12.35 0.10 -7.73
N PHE A 26 12.26 1.06 -8.65
CA PHE A 26 13.41 1.75 -9.21
C PHE A 26 14.25 2.46 -8.13
N PHE A 27 13.61 3.24 -7.24
CA PHE A 27 14.31 3.90 -6.14
C PHE A 27 14.86 2.92 -5.11
N SER A 28 14.19 1.79 -4.88
CA SER A 28 14.70 0.74 -3.99
C SER A 28 16.00 0.10 -4.54
N ILE A 29 16.04 -0.18 -5.84
CA ILE A 29 17.23 -0.71 -6.50
C ILE A 29 18.36 0.35 -6.52
N SER A 30 18.04 1.60 -6.84
CA SER A 30 19.00 2.72 -6.83
C SER A 30 19.63 2.91 -5.46
N THR A 31 18.82 2.87 -4.39
CA THR A 31 19.31 2.95 -3.00
C THR A 31 20.26 1.81 -2.68
N ARG A 32 19.96 0.60 -3.11
CA ARG A 32 20.85 -0.55 -2.89
C ARG A 32 22.19 -0.39 -3.58
N ILE A 33 22.19 0.05 -4.85
CA ILE A 33 23.42 0.26 -5.62
C ILE A 33 24.28 1.34 -4.97
N LEU A 34 23.66 2.46 -4.57
CA LEU A 34 24.35 3.57 -3.91
C LEU A 34 24.97 3.16 -2.57
N PHE A 35 24.30 2.30 -1.79
CA PHE A 35 24.88 1.75 -0.56
C PHE A 35 26.06 0.79 -0.79
N ALA A 36 26.19 0.21 -1.97
CA ALA A 36 27.32 -0.66 -2.30
C ALA A 36 28.58 0.09 -2.73
N ILE A 37 28.47 1.38 -3.11
CA ILE A 37 29.56 2.21 -3.66
C ILE A 37 29.98 3.31 -2.65
N ASP A 38 30.06 3.02 -1.39
CA ASP A 38 30.14 4.00 -0.28
C ASP A 38 31.54 4.62 -0.06
N ASP A 39 32.27 4.93 -1.17
CA ASP A 39 33.68 5.38 -1.10
C ASP A 39 33.89 6.91 -0.98
N SER A 40 32.83 7.75 -1.16
CA SER A 40 32.98 9.22 -1.13
C SER A 40 31.85 9.92 -0.36
N VAL A 41 32.18 11.10 0.23
CA VAL A 41 31.20 11.94 0.94
C VAL A 41 30.02 12.34 0.03
N ILE A 42 30.28 12.59 -1.25
CA ILE A 42 29.26 12.96 -2.24
C ILE A 42 28.30 11.80 -2.45
N LEU A 43 28.79 10.57 -2.57
CA LEU A 43 27.95 9.37 -2.73
C LEU A 43 27.09 9.10 -1.49
N LYS A 44 27.58 9.39 -0.29
CA LYS A 44 26.77 9.32 0.94
C LYS A 44 25.59 10.27 0.92
N ILE A 45 25.78 11.50 0.47
CA ILE A 45 24.69 12.49 0.35
C ILE A 45 23.67 12.02 -0.68
N ILE A 46 24.11 11.55 -1.84
CA ILE A 46 23.22 11.03 -2.90
C ILE A 46 22.45 9.80 -2.42
N SER A 47 23.08 8.91 -1.67
CA SER A 47 22.41 7.73 -1.11
C SER A 47 21.31 8.12 -0.11
N GLN A 48 21.53 9.12 0.74
CA GLN A 48 20.50 9.63 1.66
C GLN A 48 19.32 10.26 0.92
N ILE A 49 19.57 11.02 -0.14
CA ILE A 49 18.52 11.57 -0.98
C ILE A 49 17.71 10.44 -1.65
N SER A 50 18.38 9.41 -2.16
CA SER A 50 17.72 8.25 -2.76
C SER A 50 16.81 7.51 -1.75
N VAL A 51 17.25 7.36 -0.51
CA VAL A 51 16.43 6.81 0.59
C VAL A 51 15.19 7.67 0.84
N GLY A 52 15.36 8.99 0.91
CA GLY A 52 14.25 9.93 1.08
C GLY A 52 13.23 9.82 -0.06
N CYS A 53 13.69 9.74 -1.31
CA CYS A 53 12.82 9.52 -2.47
C CYS A 53 12.09 8.17 -2.40
N MET A 54 12.76 7.09 -1.99
CA MET A 54 12.16 5.78 -1.83
C MET A 54 11.01 5.81 -0.80
N PHE A 55 11.24 6.36 0.39
CA PHE A 55 10.18 6.48 1.41
C PHE A 55 9.04 7.39 0.97
N SER A 56 9.34 8.49 0.28
CA SER A 56 8.32 9.38 -0.29
C SER A 56 7.44 8.65 -1.30
N MET A 57 8.01 7.81 -2.17
CA MET A 57 7.24 6.99 -3.12
C MET A 57 6.39 5.93 -2.42
N MET A 58 6.90 5.30 -1.36
CA MET A 58 6.13 4.34 -0.57
C MET A 58 4.93 5.01 0.10
N ALA A 59 5.10 6.18 0.70
CA ALA A 59 3.99 6.96 1.25
C ALA A 59 2.99 7.37 0.16
N SER A 60 3.48 7.80 -1.00
CA SER A 60 2.65 8.16 -2.15
C SER A 60 1.80 6.99 -2.65
N ILE A 61 2.29 5.75 -2.62
CA ILE A 61 1.50 4.56 -2.98
C ILE A 61 0.28 4.45 -2.05
N LEU A 62 0.46 4.54 -0.74
CA LEU A 62 -0.63 4.40 0.23
C LEU A 62 -1.67 5.51 0.07
N ILE A 63 -1.21 6.76 -0.01
CA ILE A 63 -2.10 7.93 -0.18
C ILE A 63 -2.88 7.83 -1.50
N ASN A 64 -2.19 7.53 -2.61
CA ASN A 64 -2.84 7.40 -3.91
C ASN A 64 -3.82 6.22 -3.95
N THR A 65 -3.54 5.11 -3.26
CA THR A 65 -4.46 3.97 -3.18
C THR A 65 -5.76 4.39 -2.50
N LEU A 66 -5.71 5.12 -1.36
CA LEU A 66 -6.88 5.68 -0.68
C LEU A 66 -7.65 6.66 -1.57
N MET A 67 -6.95 7.69 -2.06
CA MET A 67 -7.57 8.76 -2.86
C MET A 67 -8.26 8.22 -4.12
N ARG A 68 -7.60 7.31 -4.84
CA ARG A 68 -8.17 6.70 -6.06
C ARG A 68 -9.34 5.79 -5.76
N SER A 69 -9.34 5.10 -4.62
CA SER A 69 -10.48 4.29 -4.18
C SER A 69 -11.71 5.16 -3.94
N TRP A 70 -11.54 6.29 -3.26
CA TRP A 70 -12.63 7.26 -3.05
C TRP A 70 -13.11 7.89 -4.35
N VAL A 71 -12.19 8.30 -5.23
CA VAL A 71 -12.54 8.84 -6.55
C VAL A 71 -13.30 7.80 -7.37
N ARG A 72 -12.84 6.55 -7.39
CA ARG A 72 -13.51 5.46 -8.14
C ARG A 72 -14.90 5.15 -7.59
N PHE A 73 -15.06 5.18 -6.27
CA PHE A 73 -16.36 5.04 -5.62
C PHE A 73 -17.32 6.15 -6.05
N ARG A 74 -16.88 7.41 -5.95
CA ARG A 74 -17.66 8.57 -6.38
C ARG A 74 -18.06 8.48 -7.85
N ASP A 75 -17.10 8.21 -8.73
CA ASP A 75 -17.32 8.21 -10.17
C ASP A 75 -18.29 7.09 -10.61
N SER A 76 -18.29 5.96 -9.90
CA SER A 76 -19.20 4.86 -10.18
C SER A 76 -20.64 5.08 -9.68
N ILE A 77 -20.86 5.98 -8.70
CA ILE A 77 -22.19 6.21 -8.11
C ILE A 77 -22.83 7.53 -8.59
N TYR A 78 -22.01 8.57 -8.83
CA TYR A 78 -22.51 9.93 -9.08
C TYR A 78 -22.19 10.50 -10.45
N LYS A 79 -21.25 9.90 -11.22
CA LYS A 79 -20.88 10.38 -12.56
C LYS A 79 -21.48 9.53 -13.68
N ASP A 80 -20.97 9.68 -14.89
CA ASP A 80 -21.46 9.07 -16.12
C ASP A 80 -21.61 7.54 -16.04
N GLU A 81 -20.79 6.87 -15.23
CA GLU A 81 -20.89 5.44 -14.97
C GLU A 81 -22.08 5.06 -14.05
N ALA A 82 -22.66 6.03 -13.35
CA ALA A 82 -23.78 5.79 -12.42
C ALA A 82 -25.00 5.21 -13.16
N TYR A 83 -25.30 5.72 -14.35
CA TYR A 83 -26.40 5.20 -15.16
C TYR A 83 -26.23 3.69 -15.44
N LEU A 84 -25.04 3.30 -15.89
CA LEU A 84 -24.73 1.88 -16.14
C LEU A 84 -24.78 1.05 -14.85
N THR A 85 -24.27 1.58 -13.76
CA THR A 85 -24.24 0.89 -12.47
C THR A 85 -25.66 0.66 -11.92
N HIS A 86 -26.56 1.64 -12.07
CA HIS A 86 -27.94 1.54 -11.60
C HIS A 86 -28.86 0.72 -12.53
N THR A 87 -28.49 0.53 -13.79
CA THR A 87 -29.25 -0.34 -14.73
C THR A 87 -28.86 -1.82 -14.61
N LEU A 88 -27.77 -2.15 -13.91
CA LEU A 88 -27.39 -3.52 -13.65
C LEU A 88 -28.38 -4.20 -12.70
N PRO A 89 -28.77 -5.45 -12.94
CA PRO A 89 -29.62 -6.22 -12.02
C PRO A 89 -28.80 -6.73 -10.83
N VAL A 90 -28.28 -5.81 -10.02
CA VAL A 90 -27.40 -6.08 -8.86
C VAL A 90 -27.90 -5.27 -7.67
N THR A 91 -27.84 -5.83 -6.46
CA THR A 91 -28.25 -5.10 -5.26
C THR A 91 -27.26 -3.99 -4.91
N LYS A 92 -27.74 -2.90 -4.29
CA LYS A 92 -26.88 -1.79 -3.84
C LYS A 92 -25.76 -2.26 -2.91
N ASN A 93 -26.05 -3.26 -2.07
CA ASN A 93 -25.08 -3.86 -1.16
C ASN A 93 -23.97 -4.60 -1.92
N ASP A 94 -24.29 -5.25 -3.01
CA ASP A 94 -23.30 -5.95 -3.84
C ASP A 94 -22.34 -4.97 -4.52
N ILE A 95 -22.86 -3.81 -4.96
CA ILE A 95 -22.04 -2.76 -5.55
C ILE A 95 -21.06 -2.21 -4.49
N TYR A 96 -21.56 -1.88 -3.31
CA TYR A 96 -20.75 -1.40 -2.20
C TYR A 96 -19.66 -2.40 -1.82
N ASN A 97 -20.03 -3.65 -1.59
CA ASN A 97 -19.10 -4.72 -1.23
C ASN A 97 -18.04 -4.96 -2.32
N SER A 98 -18.42 -4.90 -3.59
CA SER A 98 -17.48 -5.01 -4.71
C SER A 98 -16.39 -3.93 -4.65
N LYS A 99 -16.77 -2.67 -4.39
CA LYS A 99 -15.83 -1.55 -4.27
C LYS A 99 -14.93 -1.67 -3.04
N LEU A 100 -15.49 -2.14 -1.94
CA LEU A 100 -14.73 -2.37 -0.72
C LEU A 100 -13.69 -3.50 -0.93
N PHE A 101 -14.09 -4.65 -1.48
CA PHE A 101 -13.18 -5.74 -1.78
C PHE A 101 -12.09 -5.34 -2.78
N GLN A 102 -12.45 -4.60 -3.82
CA GLN A 102 -11.48 -4.05 -4.78
C GLN A 102 -10.39 -3.25 -4.05
N THR A 103 -10.78 -2.34 -3.18
CA THR A 103 -9.85 -1.47 -2.47
C THR A 103 -8.96 -2.27 -1.51
N LEU A 104 -9.51 -3.24 -0.80
CA LEU A 104 -8.73 -4.14 0.07
C LEU A 104 -7.67 -4.91 -0.73
N ILE A 105 -8.03 -5.44 -1.91
CA ILE A 105 -7.07 -6.12 -2.79
C ILE A 105 -5.93 -5.18 -3.18
N PHE A 106 -6.24 -3.91 -3.54
CA PHE A 106 -5.21 -2.93 -3.88
C PHE A 106 -4.31 -2.58 -2.70
N PHE A 107 -4.85 -2.51 -1.49
CA PHE A 107 -4.02 -2.32 -0.30
C PHE A 107 -3.05 -3.49 -0.08
N VAL A 108 -3.51 -4.72 -0.23
CA VAL A 108 -2.64 -5.91 -0.12
C VAL A 108 -1.53 -5.86 -1.18
N ILE A 109 -1.86 -5.52 -2.43
CA ILE A 109 -0.87 -5.38 -3.50
C ILE A 109 0.12 -4.25 -3.17
N SER A 110 -0.36 -3.07 -2.78
CA SER A 110 0.46 -1.92 -2.43
C SER A 110 1.40 -2.22 -1.26
N PHE A 111 0.89 -2.87 -0.24
CA PHE A 111 1.69 -3.29 0.91
C PHE A 111 2.75 -4.32 0.51
N SER A 112 2.42 -5.27 -0.35
CA SER A 112 3.38 -6.25 -0.89
C SER A 112 4.51 -5.57 -1.66
N VAL A 113 4.20 -4.57 -2.49
CA VAL A 113 5.22 -3.79 -3.24
C VAL A 113 6.13 -3.02 -2.28
N ILE A 114 5.57 -2.41 -1.23
CA ILE A 114 6.36 -1.70 -0.20
C ILE A 114 7.31 -2.67 0.51
N VAL A 115 6.82 -3.82 0.95
CA VAL A 115 7.65 -4.84 1.62
C VAL A 115 8.76 -5.34 0.70
N ILE A 116 8.45 -5.63 -0.57
CA ILE A 116 9.46 -6.03 -1.57
C ILE A 116 10.48 -4.93 -1.78
N GLY A 117 10.06 -3.67 -1.88
CA GLY A 117 10.96 -2.52 -2.03
C GLY A 117 11.90 -2.34 -0.84
N LEU A 118 11.40 -2.46 0.38
CA LEU A 118 12.21 -2.43 1.60
C LEU A 118 13.20 -3.61 1.64
N PHE A 119 12.74 -4.79 1.26
CA PHE A 119 13.59 -5.97 1.21
C PHE A 119 14.74 -5.79 0.21
N ILE A 120 14.46 -5.30 -0.99
CA ILE A 120 15.48 -5.01 -2.01
C ILE A 120 16.50 -3.99 -1.48
N ALA A 121 16.06 -2.89 -0.88
CA ALA A 121 16.93 -1.80 -0.44
C ALA A 121 17.81 -2.19 0.75
N TYR A 122 17.26 -2.90 1.74
CA TYR A 122 17.91 -3.11 3.03
C TYR A 122 18.36 -4.55 3.30
N TYR A 123 18.06 -5.52 2.43
CA TYR A 123 18.43 -6.90 2.67
C TYR A 123 19.96 -7.08 2.61
N THR A 124 20.58 -7.02 3.79
CA THR A 124 21.97 -7.41 4.06
C THR A 124 21.96 -8.29 5.30
N LYS A 125 22.83 -9.31 5.38
CA LYS A 125 22.82 -10.24 6.52
C LYS A 125 22.93 -9.51 7.87
N ASP A 126 23.78 -8.50 7.95
CA ASP A 126 24.00 -7.75 9.19
C ASP A 126 22.77 -6.94 9.60
N ARG A 127 22.10 -6.29 8.65
CA ARG A 127 20.87 -5.51 8.92
C ARG A 127 19.69 -6.40 9.29
N TRP A 128 19.61 -7.59 8.71
CA TRP A 128 18.59 -8.56 9.08
C TRP A 128 18.75 -9.05 10.52
N ILE A 129 20.00 -9.29 10.97
CA ILE A 129 20.30 -9.65 12.36
C ILE A 129 19.88 -8.50 13.29
N LEU A 130 20.29 -7.26 12.99
CA LEU A 130 19.92 -6.07 13.78
C LEU A 130 18.41 -5.90 13.90
N LEU A 131 17.66 -6.10 12.81
CA LEU A 131 16.21 -6.00 12.81
C LEU A 131 15.56 -7.07 13.69
N LYS A 132 16.07 -8.30 13.60
CA LYS A 132 15.61 -9.41 14.43
C LYS A 132 15.91 -9.17 15.92
N ASP A 133 17.10 -8.67 16.24
CA ASP A 133 17.50 -8.34 17.61
C ASP A 133 16.66 -7.17 18.17
N PHE A 134 16.39 -6.16 17.35
CA PHE A 134 15.50 -5.06 17.73
C PHE A 134 14.10 -5.56 18.09
N ILE A 135 13.49 -6.37 17.22
CA ILE A 135 12.16 -6.94 17.47
C ILE A 135 12.17 -7.81 18.73
N ASN A 136 13.18 -8.66 18.90
CA ASN A 136 13.29 -9.52 20.08
C ASN A 136 13.46 -8.71 21.38
N ASN A 137 14.34 -7.71 21.38
CA ASN A 137 14.54 -6.84 22.55
C ASN A 137 13.28 -6.07 22.90
N PHE A 138 12.55 -5.60 21.89
CA PHE A 138 11.28 -4.89 22.09
C PHE A 138 10.20 -5.82 22.67
N THR A 139 10.07 -7.02 22.13
CA THR A 139 9.07 -8.02 22.58
C THR A 139 9.39 -8.56 23.99
N THR A 140 10.66 -8.73 24.32
CA THR A 140 11.08 -9.13 25.69
C THR A 140 10.80 -8.03 26.70
N SER A 141 10.97 -6.76 26.33
CA SER A 141 10.66 -5.61 27.21
C SER A 141 9.17 -5.51 27.54
N ILE A 142 8.30 -5.98 26.67
CA ILE A 142 6.83 -5.92 26.83
C ILE A 142 6.26 -7.26 27.33
N ASN A 143 7.09 -8.31 27.51
CA ASN A 143 6.66 -9.67 27.88
C ASN A 143 5.66 -10.31 26.88
N PHE A 144 5.75 -9.98 25.60
CA PHE A 144 4.95 -10.60 24.54
C PHE A 144 5.79 -11.53 23.69
N SER A 145 5.14 -12.58 23.13
CA SER A 145 5.79 -13.39 22.10
C SER A 145 5.94 -12.58 20.81
N THR A 146 7.06 -12.76 20.11
CA THR A 146 7.35 -12.05 18.85
C THR A 146 6.25 -12.24 17.81
N SER A 147 5.69 -13.45 17.72
CA SER A 147 4.59 -13.77 16.80
C SER A 147 3.31 -12.98 17.14
N PHE A 148 2.96 -12.89 18.42
CA PHE A 148 1.78 -12.15 18.87
C PHE A 148 1.95 -10.65 18.58
N PHE A 149 3.13 -10.09 18.80
CA PHE A 149 3.43 -8.69 18.50
C PHE A 149 3.24 -8.38 17.00
N ILE A 150 3.81 -9.20 16.11
CA ILE A 150 3.69 -9.00 14.66
C ILE A 150 2.22 -9.08 14.21
N VAL A 151 1.48 -10.08 14.70
CA VAL A 151 0.06 -10.23 14.35
C VAL A 151 -0.78 -9.05 14.85
N SER A 152 -0.52 -8.55 16.07
CA SER A 152 -1.25 -7.40 16.61
C SER A 152 -0.98 -6.11 15.84
N VAL A 153 0.27 -5.85 15.47
CA VAL A 153 0.63 -4.68 14.64
C VAL A 153 -0.05 -4.75 13.27
N LEU A 154 -0.02 -5.92 12.61
CA LEU A 154 -0.67 -6.10 11.31
C LEU A 154 -2.20 -5.95 11.40
N SER A 155 -2.82 -6.47 12.47
CA SER A 155 -4.26 -6.32 12.68
C SER A 155 -4.68 -4.88 12.94
N ILE A 156 -3.92 -4.12 13.72
CA ILE A 156 -4.17 -2.69 13.96
C ILE A 156 -4.06 -1.91 12.64
N LEU A 157 -2.99 -2.12 11.88
CA LEU A 157 -2.82 -1.46 10.57
C LEU A 157 -3.97 -1.78 9.61
N PHE A 158 -4.43 -3.02 9.59
CA PHE A 158 -5.57 -3.43 8.76
C PHE A 158 -6.86 -2.72 9.19
N LEU A 159 -7.13 -2.64 10.49
CA LEU A 159 -8.31 -1.96 11.03
C LEU A 159 -8.27 -0.44 10.75
N GLU A 160 -7.12 0.20 10.87
CA GLU A 160 -6.95 1.63 10.55
C GLU A 160 -7.22 1.93 9.07
N ILE A 161 -6.69 1.11 8.17
CA ILE A 161 -6.94 1.23 6.74
C ILE A 161 -8.43 1.04 6.43
N PHE A 162 -9.06 0.03 7.05
CA PHE A 162 -10.48 -0.25 6.87
C PHE A 162 -11.35 0.89 7.38
N ASN A 163 -11.02 1.46 8.54
CA ASN A 163 -11.71 2.61 9.10
C ASN A 163 -11.58 3.86 8.21
N ALA A 164 -10.36 4.15 7.73
CA ALA A 164 -10.13 5.26 6.80
C ALA A 164 -10.95 5.13 5.50
N LEU A 165 -11.08 3.91 4.97
CA LEU A 165 -11.92 3.64 3.80
C LEU A 165 -13.39 3.90 4.06
N GLN A 166 -13.91 3.39 5.17
CA GLN A 166 -15.32 3.58 5.54
C GLN A 166 -15.65 5.04 5.78
N CYS A 167 -14.80 5.78 6.48
CA CYS A 167 -14.96 7.21 6.69
C CYS A 167 -15.05 7.98 5.36
N GLY A 168 -14.19 7.66 4.40
CA GLY A 168 -14.23 8.30 3.08
C GLY A 168 -15.47 7.94 2.27
N TYR A 169 -15.92 6.69 2.32
CA TYR A 169 -17.15 6.28 1.64
C TYR A 169 -18.41 6.90 2.26
N LEU A 170 -18.48 6.97 3.59
CA LEU A 170 -19.56 7.65 4.29
C LEU A 170 -19.60 9.15 3.98
N GLY A 171 -18.43 9.81 3.97
CA GLY A 171 -18.34 11.23 3.62
C GLY A 171 -18.73 11.54 2.16
N LEU A 172 -18.68 10.55 1.27
CA LEU A 172 -19.15 10.71 -0.12
C LEU A 172 -20.65 10.42 -0.29
N LEU A 173 -21.27 9.72 0.65
CA LEU A 173 -22.70 9.39 0.63
C LEU A 173 -23.57 10.45 1.33
N LEU A 174 -22.98 11.27 2.20
CA LEU A 174 -23.63 12.41 2.89
C LEU A 174 -23.61 13.66 2.01
#